data_b08204d99308a6d5333df73bb737fa4b
#
_entry.id   b08204d99308a6d5333df73bb737fa4b
#
_cell.length_a   1.000
_cell.length_b   1.000
_cell.length_c   1.000
_cell.angle_alpha   90.00
_cell.angle_beta   90.00
_cell.angle_gamma   90.00
#
_symmetry.space_group_name_H-M   'P 1'
#
loop_
_entity.id
_entity.type
_entity.pdbx_description
1 polymer ?
#
loop_
_entity_poly.entity_id
_entity_poly.type
_entity_poly.pdbx_seq_one_letter_code
_entity_poly.pdbx_strand_id
1 'polypeptide(L)'
;MNKLIITGHSQGLGKALAEHYLQQGWQVLAISRREWPQAPEHLQQCVLDLADSHRLQQVLSGGILADFLSGADQWLLINNAAQVAPNALAGKADL
;
A
#
# COMPACT_ATOMS: atom_id res chain seq x y z
N MET A 1 0.34 -13.23 12.05
CA MET A 1 0.82 -12.66 10.78
C MET A 1 0.58 -11.17 10.75
N ASN A 2 1.65 -10.41 10.56
CA ASN A 2 1.55 -8.96 10.51
C ASN A 2 1.46 -8.49 9.06
N LYS A 3 0.65 -7.49 8.80
CA LYS A 3 0.38 -7.05 7.44
C LYS A 3 0.50 -5.55 7.29
N LEU A 4 1.08 -5.13 6.18
CA LEU A 4 1.27 -3.72 5.85
C LEU A 4 0.55 -3.40 4.55
N ILE A 5 -0.21 -2.30 4.54
CA ILE A 5 -0.73 -1.72 3.31
C ILE A 5 0.04 -0.42 3.08
N ILE A 6 0.66 -0.27 1.92
CA ILE A 6 1.45 0.92 1.64
C ILE A 6 1.12 1.46 0.26
N THR A 7 1.02 2.77 0.15
CA THR A 7 0.86 3.42 -1.14
C THR A 7 2.17 4.06 -1.56
N GLY A 8 2.47 4.01 -2.85
CA GLY A 8 3.67 4.65 -3.38
C GLY A 8 4.96 3.91 -3.06
N HIS A 9 4.98 2.61 -3.27
CA HIS A 9 6.12 1.78 -2.90
C HIS A 9 7.21 1.66 -3.96
N SER A 10 7.01 2.20 -5.15
CA SER A 10 7.86 1.85 -6.26
C SER A 10 9.23 2.52 -6.25
N GLN A 11 9.41 3.55 -5.46
CA GLN A 11 10.70 4.22 -5.41
C GLN A 11 10.84 5.01 -4.12
N GLY A 12 12.04 5.45 -3.82
CA GLY A 12 12.31 6.32 -2.69
C GLY A 12 11.96 5.73 -1.36
N LEU A 13 11.39 6.55 -0.49
CA LEU A 13 11.06 6.15 0.88
C LEU A 13 10.04 5.01 0.90
N GLY A 14 9.07 5.05 0.02
CA GLY A 14 8.07 4.00 -0.02
C GLY A 14 8.67 2.64 -0.31
N LYS A 15 9.63 2.59 -1.24
CA LYS A 15 10.30 1.34 -1.54
C LYS A 15 11.11 0.85 -0.35
N ALA A 16 11.83 1.75 0.31
CA ALA A 16 12.64 1.37 1.47
C ALA A 16 11.78 0.85 2.61
N LEU A 17 10.62 1.48 2.84
CA LEU A 17 9.71 1.01 3.88
C LEU A 17 9.14 -0.36 3.55
N ALA A 18 8.73 -0.58 2.32
CA ALA A 18 8.22 -1.89 1.94
C ALA A 18 9.28 -2.98 2.11
N GLU A 19 10.51 -2.69 1.69
CA GLU A 19 11.59 -3.65 1.87
C GLU A 19 11.86 -3.94 3.34
N HIS A 20 11.81 -2.91 4.17
CA HIS A 20 12.04 -3.10 5.60
C HIS A 20 11.01 -4.07 6.20
N TYR A 21 9.73 -3.85 5.93
CA TYR A 21 8.71 -4.70 6.51
C TYR A 21 8.72 -6.11 5.93
N LEU A 22 9.05 -6.24 4.65
CA LEU A 22 9.22 -7.57 4.08
C LEU A 22 10.34 -8.35 4.77
N GLN A 23 11.43 -7.68 5.10
CA GLN A 23 12.53 -8.31 5.82
C GLN A 23 12.15 -8.70 7.24
N GLN A 24 11.18 -8.01 7.81
CA GLN A 24 10.69 -8.33 9.15
C GLN A 24 9.64 -9.46 9.12
N GLY A 25 9.38 -10.02 7.99
CA GLY A 25 8.42 -11.12 7.87
C GLY A 25 6.98 -10.70 7.68
N TRP A 26 6.73 -9.44 7.44
CA TRP A 26 5.38 -8.95 7.19
C TRP A 26 4.93 -9.30 5.78
N GLN A 27 3.64 -9.45 5.61
CA GLN A 27 3.05 -9.48 4.29
C GLN A 27 2.69 -8.05 3.92
N VAL A 28 2.94 -7.67 2.67
CA VAL A 28 2.77 -6.30 2.23
C VAL A 28 1.85 -6.24 1.03
N LEU A 29 0.82 -5.39 1.10
CA LEU A 29 0.01 -5.04 -0.05
C LEU A 29 0.38 -3.62 -0.44
N ALA A 30 0.91 -3.46 -1.64
CA ALA A 30 1.38 -2.18 -2.12
C ALA A 30 0.51 -1.69 -3.26
N ILE A 31 0.13 -0.43 -3.20
CA ILE A 31 -0.72 0.21 -4.21
C ILE A 31 0.06 1.38 -4.80
N SER A 32 0.33 1.33 -6.10
CA SER A 32 1.00 2.43 -6.77
C SER A 32 0.79 2.32 -8.28
N ARG A 33 1.22 3.36 -8.99
CA ARG A 33 1.09 3.35 -10.46
C ARG A 33 2.08 2.41 -11.13
N ARG A 34 3.13 2.06 -10.42
CA ARG A 34 4.18 1.19 -10.98
C ARG A 34 4.43 0.04 -10.04
N GLU A 35 4.89 -1.06 -10.58
CA GLU A 35 5.20 -2.21 -9.74
C GLU A 35 6.67 -2.58 -9.85
N TRP A 36 7.16 -3.30 -8.89
CA TRP A 36 8.50 -3.85 -8.94
C TRP A 36 8.51 -5.01 -9.91
N PRO A 37 9.46 -5.05 -10.82
CA PRO A 37 9.49 -6.14 -11.82
C PRO A 37 9.80 -7.50 -11.23
N GLN A 38 10.48 -7.57 -10.12
CA GLN A 38 10.81 -8.84 -9.50
C GLN A 38 10.39 -8.81 -8.03
N ALA A 39 9.11 -8.82 -7.82
CA ALA A 39 8.56 -8.67 -6.48
C ALA A 39 8.87 -9.88 -5.61
N PRO A 40 9.22 -9.63 -4.34
CA PRO A 40 9.41 -10.74 -3.39
C PRO A 40 8.13 -11.50 -3.13
N GLU A 41 8.28 -12.66 -2.56
CA GLU A 41 7.17 -13.59 -2.37
C GLU A 41 6.01 -13.02 -1.56
N HIS A 42 6.29 -12.26 -0.53
CA HIS A 42 5.23 -11.74 0.35
C HIS A 42 4.74 -10.35 -0.03
N LEU A 43 5.08 -9.89 -1.22
CA LEU A 43 4.61 -8.60 -1.69
C LEU A 43 3.51 -8.81 -2.72
N GLN A 44 2.32 -8.32 -2.41
CA GLN A 44 1.20 -8.28 -3.35
C GLN A 44 1.08 -6.86 -3.86
N GLN A 45 0.99 -6.69 -5.16
CA GLN A 45 0.96 -5.37 -5.76
C GLN A 45 -0.35 -5.11 -6.48
N CYS A 46 -0.91 -3.93 -6.25
CA CYS A 46 -2.09 -3.46 -6.95
C CYS A 46 -1.70 -2.23 -7.75
N VAL A 47 -1.67 -2.34 -9.07
CA VAL A 47 -1.28 -1.21 -9.91
C VAL A 47 -2.49 -0.32 -10.12
N LEU A 48 -2.40 0.89 -9.59
CA LEU A 48 -3.52 1.80 -9.56
C LEU A 48 -3.03 3.21 -9.42
N ASP A 49 -3.60 4.13 -10.20
CA ASP A 49 -3.35 5.54 -10.01
C ASP A 49 -4.32 6.07 -8.98
N LEU A 50 -3.81 6.47 -7.82
CA LEU A 50 -4.66 6.95 -6.74
C LEU A 50 -5.42 8.23 -7.08
N ALA A 51 -5.02 8.93 -8.14
CA ALA A 51 -5.76 10.08 -8.61
C ALA A 51 -6.99 9.68 -9.42
N ASP A 52 -7.08 8.44 -9.84
CA ASP A 52 -8.24 7.94 -10.56
C ASP A 52 -9.26 7.43 -9.54
N SER A 53 -10.14 8.32 -9.13
CA SER A 53 -11.07 7.98 -8.06
C SER A 53 -12.04 6.87 -8.43
N HIS A 54 -12.38 6.75 -9.71
CA HIS A 54 -13.28 5.71 -10.15
C HIS A 54 -12.65 4.33 -9.98
N ARG A 55 -11.39 4.18 -10.44
CA ARG A 55 -10.68 2.94 -10.27
C ARG A 55 -10.43 2.63 -8.81
N LEU A 56 -10.08 3.65 -8.03
CA LEU A 56 -9.85 3.46 -6.61
C LEU A 56 -11.11 2.93 -5.93
N GLN A 57 -12.26 3.50 -6.26
CA GLN A 57 -13.50 3.06 -5.68
C GLN A 57 -13.82 1.61 -6.06
N GLN A 58 -13.55 1.24 -7.32
CA GLN A 58 -13.75 -0.13 -7.76
C GLN A 58 -12.87 -1.11 -6.97
N VAL A 59 -11.61 -0.75 -6.77
CA VAL A 59 -10.70 -1.61 -6.03
C VAL A 59 -11.14 -1.76 -4.59
N LEU A 60 -11.52 -0.67 -3.95
CA LEU A 60 -11.95 -0.74 -2.56
C LEU A 60 -13.25 -1.53 -2.40
N SER A 61 -14.16 -1.38 -3.35
CA SER A 61 -15.42 -2.12 -3.31
C SER A 61 -15.23 -3.60 -3.59
N GLY A 62 -14.15 -3.95 -4.27
CA GLY A 62 -13.89 -5.34 -4.61
C GLY A 62 -13.42 -6.21 -3.47
N GLY A 63 -13.18 -5.63 -2.30
CA GLY A 63 -12.82 -6.41 -1.13
C GLY A 63 -11.34 -6.76 -1.01
N ILE A 64 -10.49 -6.17 -1.83
CA ILE A 64 -9.07 -6.53 -1.80
C ILE A 64 -8.43 -6.24 -0.45
N LEU A 65 -8.83 -5.14 0.19
CA LEU A 65 -8.26 -4.80 1.50
C LEU A 65 -8.75 -5.76 2.58
N ALA A 66 -10.02 -6.06 2.56
CA ALA A 66 -10.59 -6.99 3.53
C ALA A 66 -9.98 -8.38 3.38
N ASP A 67 -9.83 -8.83 2.14
CA ASP A 67 -9.22 -10.13 1.89
C ASP A 67 -7.77 -10.17 2.35
N PHE A 68 -7.02 -9.11 2.06
CA PHE A 68 -5.63 -9.05 2.45
C PHE A 68 -5.49 -9.06 3.97
N LEU A 69 -6.34 -8.30 4.66
CA LEU A 69 -6.24 -8.16 6.11
C LEU A 69 -6.82 -9.33 6.89
N SER A 70 -7.49 -10.24 6.21
CA SER A 70 -8.09 -11.39 6.88
C SER A 70 -7.01 -12.21 7.58
N GLY A 71 -7.23 -12.50 8.84
CA GLY A 71 -6.28 -13.29 9.63
C GLY A 71 -5.07 -12.53 10.16
N ALA A 72 -5.03 -11.23 9.98
CA ALA A 72 -3.89 -10.45 10.48
C ALA A 72 -3.95 -10.33 12.00
N ASP A 73 -2.79 -10.52 12.64
CA ASP A 73 -2.68 -10.28 14.07
C ASP A 73 -2.60 -8.78 14.33
N GLN A 74 -1.89 -8.07 13.47
CA GLN A 74 -1.89 -6.62 13.49
C GLN A 74 -1.62 -6.12 12.08
N TRP A 75 -2.02 -4.90 11.80
CA TRP A 75 -1.80 -4.32 10.49
C TRP A 75 -1.50 -2.84 10.60
N LEU A 76 -0.84 -2.32 9.56
CA LEU A 76 -0.41 -0.94 9.51
C LEU A 76 -0.69 -0.40 8.12
N LEU A 77 -1.14 0.85 8.04
CA LEU A 77 -1.32 1.53 6.76
C LEU A 77 -0.34 2.69 6.68
N ILE A 78 0.47 2.71 5.64
CA ILE A 78 1.38 3.82 5.38
C ILE A 78 0.98 4.47 4.07
N ASN A 79 0.56 5.71 4.13
CA ASN A 79 0.20 6.45 2.93
C ASN A 79 1.38 7.30 2.50
N ASN A 80 2.21 6.75 1.62
CA ASN A 80 3.41 7.43 1.15
C ASN A 80 3.19 8.17 -0.16
N ALA A 81 2.12 7.93 -0.86
CA ALA A 81 1.82 8.61 -2.12
C ALA A 81 1.10 9.93 -1.88
N ALA A 82 1.71 10.78 -1.07
CA ALA A 82 1.02 11.93 -0.56
C ALA A 82 1.06 13.16 -1.42
N GLN A 83 1.81 13.16 -2.49
CA GLN A 83 1.94 14.34 -3.30
C GLN A 83 0.66 14.69 -4.04
N VAL A 84 -0.28 13.82 -4.03
CA VAL A 84 -1.42 13.99 -4.83
C VAL A 84 -2.33 15.07 -4.35
N ALA A 85 -2.77 15.04 -3.20
CA ALA A 85 -3.69 16.01 -2.65
C ALA A 85 -3.23 16.34 -1.27
N PRO A 86 -2.17 17.04 -1.15
CA PRO A 86 -1.51 17.19 0.12
C PRO A 86 -2.40 17.73 1.20
N ASN A 87 -3.21 18.67 0.89
CA ASN A 87 -4.01 19.25 1.95
C ASN A 87 -5.03 18.31 2.50
N ALA A 88 -5.65 17.60 1.62
CA ALA A 88 -6.71 16.72 2.05
C ALA A 88 -6.19 15.56 2.84
N LEU A 89 -5.05 15.05 2.44
CA LEU A 89 -4.58 13.88 3.08
C LEU A 89 -3.77 14.14 4.29
N ALA A 90 -2.97 15.15 4.21
CA ALA A 90 -2.05 15.38 5.27
C ALA A 90 -2.71 15.60 6.58
N GLY A 91 -3.80 16.18 6.53
CA GLY A 91 -4.48 16.46 7.74
C GLY A 91 -4.71 15.25 8.55
N LYS A 92 -4.77 14.13 7.91
CA LYS A 92 -5.07 13.04 8.64
C LYS A 92 -4.15 12.09 8.58
N ALA A 93 -3.67 12.03 7.93
CA ALA A 93 -2.94 10.94 7.91
C ALA A 93 -1.83 10.88 8.64
N ASP A 94 -1.78 11.11 8.79
CA ASP A 94 -1.01 10.80 9.09
C ASP A 94 -0.47 10.17 9.59
N LEU A 95 -0.32 9.87 9.63
CA LEU A 95 0.13 9.27 10.01
C LEU A 95 0.83 9.14 10.15
#